data_e78681247486e605b83eef1dca854afd
#
_entry.id   e78681247486e605b83eef1dca854afd
#
_cell.length_a   1.000
_cell.length_b   1.000
_cell.length_c   1.000
_cell.angle_alpha   90.00
_cell.angle_beta   90.00
_cell.angle_gamma   90.00
#
_symmetry.space_group_name_H-M   'P 1'
#
loop_
_entity.id
_entity.type
_entity.pdbx_description
1 polymer ?
#
loop_
_entity_poly.entity_id
_entity_poly.type
_entity_poly.pdbx_seq_one_letter_code
_entity_poly.pdbx_strand_id
1 'polypeptide(L)'
;MFANRFMHKDEKGQTALETAIILIAFVVVASVFAFTILSAGSSSTEKGKQAIQAGLEGVQSSMNVKGSIIAEGNTGSTAVKDAIFTLSLVAGGSPVNLSSTAKEVVIGYKDAKQFATTVPWTIKWIVSKQTPADNLLEEGELAEFTVDLSALPTTPLAANTAFNLEIKPPKGAVLNINRTTPAAIQSVMDLN
;
A
#
# COMPACT_ATOMS: atom_id res chain seq x y z
N MET A 1 -61.50 19.71 -64.85
CA MET A 1 -61.43 18.55 -63.92
C MET A 1 -59.98 18.09 -63.72
N PHE A 2 -58.98 19.00 -63.63
CA PHE A 2 -57.55 18.70 -63.53
C PHE A 2 -56.82 19.38 -62.33
N ALA A 3 -57.51 20.23 -61.56
CA ALA A 3 -56.87 20.95 -60.45
C ALA A 3 -56.67 20.18 -59.14
N ASN A 4 -57.49 19.17 -58.86
CA ASN A 4 -57.47 18.47 -57.56
C ASN A 4 -56.39 17.35 -57.44
N ARG A 5 -55.70 17.01 -58.53
CA ARG A 5 -54.72 15.91 -58.50
C ARG A 5 -53.32 16.36 -58.03
N PHE A 6 -53.03 17.66 -58.18
CA PHE A 6 -51.73 18.19 -57.76
C PHE A 6 -51.68 18.53 -56.25
N MET A 7 -52.83 18.94 -55.67
CA MET A 7 -52.86 19.32 -54.24
C MET A 7 -52.64 18.07 -53.30
N HIS A 8 -53.20 16.90 -53.66
CA HIS A 8 -53.00 15.68 -52.88
C HIS A 8 -51.55 15.12 -52.92
N LYS A 9 -50.73 15.52 -53.89
CA LYS A 9 -49.34 15.11 -53.97
C LYS A 9 -48.43 15.90 -53.04
N ASP A 10 -48.72 17.17 -52.83
CA ASP A 10 -47.96 18.08 -51.96
C ASP A 10 -48.23 17.75 -50.51
N GLU A 11 -49.44 17.42 -50.09
CA GLU A 11 -49.77 17.02 -48.73
C GLU A 11 -49.05 15.73 -48.30
N LYS A 12 -48.90 14.75 -49.21
CA LYS A 12 -48.15 13.51 -48.94
C LYS A 12 -46.64 13.78 -48.82
N GLY A 13 -46.12 14.71 -49.58
CA GLY A 13 -44.71 15.13 -49.48
C GLY A 13 -44.42 15.89 -48.19
N GLN A 14 -45.35 16.72 -47.75
CA GLN A 14 -45.21 17.48 -46.49
C GLN A 14 -45.25 16.57 -45.26
N THR A 15 -46.21 15.61 -45.21
CA THR A 15 -46.28 14.62 -44.13
C THR A 15 -45.03 13.72 -44.07
N ALA A 16 -44.46 13.35 -45.21
CA ALA A 16 -43.21 12.62 -45.26
C ALA A 16 -42.02 13.38 -44.72
N LEU A 17 -41.95 14.71 -45.02
CA LEU A 17 -40.92 15.60 -44.49
C LEU A 17 -41.06 15.80 -42.97
N GLU A 18 -42.26 16.00 -42.45
CA GLU A 18 -42.54 16.09 -41.03
C GLU A 18 -42.11 14.83 -40.28
N THR A 19 -42.47 13.68 -40.81
CA THR A 19 -42.09 12.37 -40.23
C THR A 19 -40.57 12.18 -40.23
N ALA A 20 -39.90 12.57 -41.32
CA ALA A 20 -38.42 12.48 -41.40
C ALA A 20 -37.73 13.37 -40.37
N ILE A 21 -38.22 14.60 -40.15
CA ILE A 21 -37.68 15.55 -39.14
C ILE A 21 -37.85 14.97 -37.74
N ILE A 22 -39.05 14.45 -37.42
CA ILE A 22 -39.29 13.79 -36.12
C ILE A 22 -38.39 12.61 -35.91
N LEU A 23 -38.18 11.80 -36.93
CA LEU A 23 -37.32 10.62 -36.86
C LEU A 23 -35.86 10.99 -36.65
N ILE A 24 -35.36 12.02 -37.33
CA ILE A 24 -34.00 12.54 -37.12
C ILE A 24 -33.85 13.11 -35.71
N ALA A 25 -34.82 13.92 -35.25
CA ALA A 25 -34.78 14.45 -33.89
C ALA A 25 -34.75 13.34 -32.82
N PHE A 26 -35.57 12.30 -33.03
CA PHE A 26 -35.57 11.17 -32.12
C PHE A 26 -34.24 10.40 -32.08
N VAL A 27 -33.63 10.17 -33.24
CA VAL A 27 -32.31 9.50 -33.35
C VAL A 27 -31.22 10.34 -32.69
N VAL A 28 -31.23 11.66 -32.87
CA VAL A 28 -30.25 12.57 -32.24
C VAL A 28 -30.38 12.52 -30.71
N VAL A 29 -31.59 12.62 -30.18
CA VAL A 29 -31.84 12.54 -28.74
C VAL A 29 -31.44 11.19 -28.18
N ALA A 30 -31.82 10.08 -28.84
CA ALA A 30 -31.45 8.74 -28.44
C ALA A 30 -29.91 8.53 -28.45
N SER A 31 -29.22 9.10 -29.43
CA SER A 31 -27.76 9.02 -29.52
C SER A 31 -27.07 9.74 -28.37
N VAL A 32 -27.55 10.91 -27.98
CA VAL A 32 -27.01 11.67 -26.83
C VAL A 32 -27.24 10.91 -25.53
N PHE A 33 -28.44 10.34 -25.33
CA PHE A 33 -28.70 9.49 -24.16
C PHE A 33 -27.84 8.25 -24.13
N ALA A 34 -27.70 7.56 -25.25
CA ALA A 34 -26.84 6.38 -25.35
C ALA A 34 -25.39 6.72 -25.01
N PHE A 35 -24.87 7.81 -25.54
CA PHE A 35 -23.52 8.27 -25.25
C PHE A 35 -23.31 8.61 -23.77
N THR A 36 -24.28 9.33 -23.16
CA THR A 36 -24.18 9.69 -21.74
C THR A 36 -24.21 8.46 -20.83
N ILE A 37 -25.08 7.48 -21.10
CA ILE A 37 -25.15 6.23 -20.35
C ILE A 37 -23.87 5.43 -20.51
N LEU A 38 -23.34 5.31 -21.73
CA LEU A 38 -22.12 4.59 -22.01
C LEU A 38 -20.92 5.27 -21.32
N SER A 39 -20.82 6.58 -21.37
CA SER A 39 -19.77 7.35 -20.71
C SER A 39 -19.82 7.22 -19.19
N ALA A 40 -21.03 7.31 -18.60
CA ALA A 40 -21.21 7.10 -17.16
C ALA A 40 -20.89 5.68 -16.73
N GLY A 41 -21.29 4.66 -17.52
CA GLY A 41 -20.98 3.25 -17.29
C GLY A 41 -19.47 2.97 -17.36
N SER A 42 -18.79 3.52 -18.36
CA SER A 42 -17.34 3.41 -18.52
C SER A 42 -16.60 4.03 -17.32
N SER A 43 -16.99 5.23 -16.91
CA SER A 43 -16.40 5.92 -15.74
C SER A 43 -16.63 5.14 -14.45
N SER A 44 -17.83 4.57 -14.27
CA SER A 44 -18.14 3.75 -13.10
C SER A 44 -17.30 2.47 -13.05
N THR A 45 -17.14 1.80 -14.20
CA THR A 45 -16.32 0.60 -14.33
C THR A 45 -14.84 0.92 -14.04
N GLU A 46 -14.33 2.04 -14.53
CA GLU A 46 -12.95 2.47 -14.28
C GLU A 46 -12.70 2.74 -12.80
N LYS A 47 -13.61 3.47 -12.14
CA LYS A 47 -13.54 3.69 -10.69
C LYS A 47 -13.63 2.39 -9.89
N GLY A 48 -14.46 1.43 -10.34
CA GLY A 48 -14.53 0.11 -9.74
C GLY A 48 -13.19 -0.65 -9.83
N LYS A 49 -12.55 -0.64 -11.00
CA LYS A 49 -11.22 -1.23 -11.20
C LYS A 49 -10.16 -0.58 -10.32
N GLN A 50 -10.15 0.76 -10.26
CA GLN A 50 -9.20 1.52 -9.42
C GLN A 50 -9.39 1.19 -7.92
N ALA A 51 -10.62 1.07 -7.44
CA ALA A 51 -10.90 0.70 -6.06
C ALA A 51 -10.44 -0.73 -5.73
N ILE A 52 -10.67 -1.67 -6.63
CA ILE A 52 -10.19 -3.05 -6.48
C ILE A 52 -8.66 -3.09 -6.48
N GLN A 53 -8.02 -2.38 -7.40
CA GLN A 53 -6.56 -2.33 -7.50
C GLN A 53 -5.93 -1.69 -6.27
N ALA A 54 -6.47 -0.57 -5.77
CA ALA A 54 -6.00 0.05 -4.53
C ALA A 54 -6.19 -0.88 -3.31
N GLY A 55 -7.28 -1.63 -3.25
CA GLY A 55 -7.51 -2.63 -2.22
C GLY A 55 -6.50 -3.78 -2.26
N LEU A 56 -6.18 -4.27 -3.44
CA LEU A 56 -5.18 -5.33 -3.64
C LEU A 56 -3.77 -4.83 -3.29
N GLU A 57 -3.38 -3.63 -3.71
CA GLU A 57 -2.08 -3.03 -3.36
C GLU A 57 -1.89 -2.91 -1.84
N GLY A 58 -2.94 -2.57 -1.10
CA GLY A 58 -2.91 -2.49 0.36
C GLY A 58 -2.62 -3.83 1.04
N VAL A 59 -3.08 -4.94 0.49
CA VAL A 59 -2.84 -6.28 1.02
C VAL A 59 -1.47 -6.83 0.57
N GLN A 60 -1.10 -6.56 -0.67
CA GLN A 60 0.14 -7.07 -1.28
C GLN A 60 1.41 -6.44 -0.73
N SER A 61 1.37 -5.21 -0.23
CA SER A 61 2.54 -4.51 0.33
C SER A 61 2.87 -4.92 1.78
N SER A 62 2.43 -6.10 2.23
CA SER A 62 2.71 -6.58 3.57
C SER A 62 4.10 -7.21 3.66
N MET A 63 4.83 -6.87 4.72
CA MET A 63 6.11 -7.48 5.08
C MET A 63 5.92 -8.58 6.11
N ASN A 64 6.83 -9.54 6.14
CA ASN A 64 6.84 -10.64 7.10
C ASN A 64 8.23 -10.80 7.72
N VAL A 65 8.28 -11.14 9.02
CA VAL A 65 9.53 -11.49 9.70
C VAL A 65 9.96 -12.90 9.30
N LYS A 66 11.21 -13.05 8.96
CA LYS A 66 11.87 -14.34 8.68
C LYS A 66 12.94 -14.62 9.70
N GLY A 67 12.86 -15.78 10.34
CA GLY A 67 13.81 -16.21 11.37
C GLY A 67 13.51 -15.62 12.75
N SER A 68 14.50 -15.71 13.64
CA SER A 68 14.45 -15.22 15.02
C SER A 68 14.64 -13.70 15.10
N ILE A 69 14.17 -13.13 16.20
CA ILE A 69 14.45 -11.74 16.55
C ILE A 69 15.56 -11.74 17.59
N ILE A 70 16.65 -11.10 17.27
CA ILE A 70 17.85 -11.06 18.11
C ILE A 70 17.93 -9.68 18.76
N ALA A 71 18.28 -9.63 20.03
CA ALA A 71 18.63 -8.40 20.73
C ALA A 71 20.10 -8.41 21.11
N GLU A 72 20.76 -7.27 20.91
CA GLU A 72 22.12 -7.05 21.38
C GLU A 72 22.12 -6.15 22.62
N GLY A 73 22.85 -6.58 23.66
CA GLY A 73 23.03 -5.79 24.86
C GLY A 73 24.08 -4.69 24.67
N ASN A 74 23.96 -3.63 25.48
CA ASN A 74 25.01 -2.60 25.56
C ASN A 74 26.31 -3.17 26.19
N THR A 75 27.40 -2.42 26.08
CA THR A 75 28.74 -2.83 26.60
C THR A 75 28.75 -3.21 28.08
N GLY A 76 27.78 -2.74 28.87
CA GLY A 76 27.63 -3.06 30.30
C GLY A 76 26.61 -4.17 30.60
N SER A 77 25.99 -4.78 29.61
CA SER A 77 24.89 -5.77 29.77
C SER A 77 23.77 -5.32 30.70
N THR A 78 23.49 -4.04 30.72
CA THR A 78 22.47 -3.42 31.58
C THR A 78 21.16 -3.14 30.83
N ALA A 79 21.23 -2.99 29.51
CA ALA A 79 20.12 -2.68 28.66
C ALA A 79 20.32 -3.24 27.26
N VAL A 80 19.23 -3.39 26.53
CA VAL A 80 19.27 -3.72 25.10
C VAL A 80 19.65 -2.46 24.32
N LYS A 81 20.62 -2.62 23.43
CA LYS A 81 21.11 -1.58 22.53
C LYS A 81 20.41 -1.66 21.17
N ASP A 82 20.49 -2.82 20.55
CA ASP A 82 19.98 -3.03 19.20
C ASP A 82 18.98 -4.21 19.17
N ALA A 83 17.96 -4.08 18.33
CA ALA A 83 17.08 -5.19 17.97
C ALA A 83 17.27 -5.53 16.49
N ILE A 84 17.57 -6.79 16.19
CA ILE A 84 17.90 -7.27 14.85
C ILE A 84 16.87 -8.29 14.42
N PHE A 85 16.30 -8.11 13.24
CA PHE A 85 15.36 -9.04 12.64
C PHE A 85 15.40 -8.94 11.12
N THR A 86 15.06 -10.02 10.44
CA THR A 86 15.05 -10.08 8.99
C THR A 86 13.62 -9.94 8.47
N LEU A 87 13.43 -9.06 7.50
CA LEU A 87 12.17 -8.88 6.80
C LEU A 87 12.25 -9.39 5.37
N SER A 88 11.13 -9.91 4.91
CA SER A 88 10.88 -10.23 3.51
C SER A 88 9.52 -9.70 3.08
N LEU A 89 9.35 -9.50 1.79
CA LEU A 89 8.05 -9.20 1.22
C LEU A 89 7.19 -10.46 1.13
N VAL A 90 5.89 -10.32 1.32
CA VAL A 90 4.92 -11.40 1.04
C VAL A 90 4.86 -11.62 -0.47
N ALA A 91 4.68 -12.88 -0.88
CA ALA A 91 4.60 -13.26 -2.30
C ALA A 91 3.53 -12.44 -3.04
N GLY A 92 3.90 -11.90 -4.20
CA GLY A 92 3.06 -10.99 -4.99
C GLY A 92 2.96 -9.58 -4.44
N GLY A 93 3.77 -9.22 -3.43
CA GLY A 93 3.81 -7.89 -2.86
C GLY A 93 4.44 -6.84 -3.76
N SER A 94 3.99 -5.59 -3.62
CA SER A 94 4.64 -4.46 -4.29
C SER A 94 5.99 -4.13 -3.61
N PRO A 95 7.03 -3.79 -4.36
CA PRO A 95 8.34 -3.43 -3.80
C PRO A 95 8.24 -2.30 -2.77
N VAL A 96 9.00 -2.40 -1.69
CA VAL A 96 9.06 -1.42 -0.61
C VAL A 96 10.43 -0.75 -0.60
N ASN A 97 10.44 0.57 -0.64
CA ASN A 97 11.69 1.35 -0.60
C ASN A 97 12.24 1.43 0.83
N LEU A 98 13.42 0.86 1.03
CA LEU A 98 14.15 0.81 2.30
C LEU A 98 15.29 1.86 2.37
N SER A 99 15.29 2.83 1.47
CA SER A 99 16.30 3.89 1.49
C SER A 99 16.23 4.68 2.81
N SER A 100 17.37 4.82 3.48
CA SER A 100 17.50 5.66 4.69
C SER A 100 17.22 7.15 4.42
N THR A 101 17.35 7.58 3.17
CA THR A 101 17.09 8.95 2.71
C THR A 101 15.59 9.19 2.49
N ALA A 102 14.89 8.24 1.90
CA ALA A 102 13.46 8.35 1.62
C ALA A 102 12.60 8.24 2.89
N LYS A 103 13.08 7.50 3.90
CA LYS A 103 12.38 7.29 5.20
C LYS A 103 10.92 6.87 5.04
N GLU A 104 10.64 6.07 4.03
CA GLU A 104 9.27 5.62 3.75
C GLU A 104 8.78 4.59 4.77
N VAL A 105 9.70 3.77 5.30
CA VAL A 105 9.39 2.84 6.37
C VAL A 105 9.70 3.50 7.71
N VAL A 106 8.71 3.52 8.59
CA VAL A 106 8.81 4.08 9.94
C VAL A 106 8.72 2.95 10.95
N ILE A 107 9.67 2.90 11.88
CA ILE A 107 9.66 1.96 13.01
C ILE A 107 9.35 2.70 14.30
N GLY A 108 8.20 2.39 14.89
CA GLY A 108 7.80 2.89 16.20
C GLY A 108 8.16 1.89 17.31
N TYR A 109 8.37 2.39 18.50
CA TYR A 109 8.64 1.62 19.72
C TYR A 109 7.63 1.94 20.80
N LYS A 110 7.19 0.93 21.55
CA LYS A 110 6.30 1.11 22.69
C LYS A 110 6.63 0.07 23.78
N ASP A 111 6.73 0.55 25.01
CA ASP A 111 6.75 -0.29 26.22
C ASP A 111 5.76 0.25 27.27
N ALA A 112 5.78 -0.31 28.47
CA ALA A 112 4.91 0.13 29.56
C ALA A 112 5.23 1.53 30.10
N LYS A 113 6.41 2.08 29.80
CA LYS A 113 6.92 3.34 30.39
C LYS A 113 7.03 4.45 29.37
N GLN A 114 7.20 4.13 28.08
CA GLN A 114 7.48 5.10 27.04
C GLN A 114 6.94 4.67 25.68
N PHE A 115 6.84 5.67 24.81
CA PHE A 115 6.45 5.51 23.41
C PHE A 115 7.35 6.40 22.55
N ALA A 116 7.90 5.82 21.50
CA ALA A 116 8.66 6.55 20.47
C ALA A 116 8.02 6.33 19.12
N THR A 117 7.58 7.38 18.47
CA THR A 117 6.92 7.31 17.15
C THR A 117 7.89 6.82 16.07
N THR A 118 9.17 7.17 16.21
CA THR A 118 10.22 6.81 15.25
C THR A 118 11.48 6.46 16.01
N VAL A 119 12.06 5.31 15.69
CA VAL A 119 13.35 4.84 16.21
C VAL A 119 14.30 4.70 15.02
N PRO A 120 15.57 5.10 15.15
CA PRO A 120 16.57 4.94 14.09
C PRO A 120 16.78 3.47 13.74
N TRP A 121 16.97 3.22 12.46
CA TRP A 121 17.25 1.88 11.98
C TRP A 121 18.18 1.90 10.77
N THR A 122 18.89 0.81 10.58
CA THR A 122 19.76 0.56 9.44
C THR A 122 19.41 -0.80 8.81
N ILE A 123 19.79 -1.02 7.56
CA ILE A 123 19.57 -2.27 6.87
C ILE A 123 20.90 -2.86 6.38
N LYS A 124 20.91 -4.19 6.33
CA LYS A 124 21.92 -4.98 5.66
C LYS A 124 21.23 -6.00 4.78
N TRP A 125 21.57 -6.05 3.51
CA TRP A 125 21.02 -7.04 2.60
C TRP A 125 21.64 -8.41 2.86
N ILE A 126 20.80 -9.41 3.16
CA ILE A 126 21.19 -10.81 3.29
C ILE A 126 21.08 -11.48 1.93
N VAL A 127 19.97 -11.24 1.24
CA VAL A 127 19.73 -11.71 -0.13
C VAL A 127 19.21 -10.53 -0.94
N SER A 128 19.92 -10.17 -1.99
CA SER A 128 19.49 -9.16 -2.96
C SER A 128 19.62 -9.73 -4.37
N LYS A 129 18.67 -9.39 -5.23
CA LYS A 129 18.67 -9.75 -6.65
C LYS A 129 19.65 -8.91 -7.47
N GLN A 130 19.98 -7.75 -6.98
CA GLN A 130 20.87 -6.80 -7.65
C GLN A 130 22.16 -6.58 -6.86
N THR A 131 23.24 -6.28 -7.57
CA THR A 131 24.54 -5.93 -6.98
C THR A 131 25.11 -4.71 -7.69
N PRO A 132 25.22 -3.53 -7.02
CA PRO A 132 24.76 -3.25 -5.64
C PRO A 132 23.25 -3.27 -5.49
N ALA A 133 22.75 -3.50 -4.26
CA ALA A 133 21.32 -3.46 -3.96
C ALA A 133 20.74 -2.05 -4.23
N ASP A 134 19.53 -2.01 -4.80
CA ASP A 134 18.87 -0.77 -5.23
C ASP A 134 18.02 -0.10 -4.15
N ASN A 135 18.08 -0.58 -2.93
CA ASN A 135 17.26 -0.16 -1.78
C ASN A 135 15.75 -0.49 -1.90
N LEU A 136 15.33 -1.26 -2.88
CA LEU A 136 13.96 -1.77 -2.98
C LEU A 136 13.93 -3.20 -2.43
N LEU A 137 13.04 -3.45 -1.47
CA LEU A 137 12.78 -4.82 -1.02
C LEU A 137 11.76 -5.45 -1.94
N GLU A 138 12.20 -6.42 -2.71
CA GLU A 138 11.39 -7.17 -3.66
C GLU A 138 11.05 -8.58 -3.17
N GLU A 139 10.17 -9.27 -3.89
CA GLU A 139 9.82 -10.66 -3.60
C GLU A 139 11.06 -11.57 -3.69
N GLY A 140 11.28 -12.37 -2.65
CA GLY A 140 12.43 -13.30 -2.56
C GLY A 140 13.71 -12.67 -2.05
N GLU A 141 13.74 -11.38 -1.76
CA GLU A 141 14.84 -10.70 -1.09
C GLU A 141 14.69 -10.73 0.43
N LEU A 142 15.82 -10.61 1.12
CA LEU A 142 15.91 -10.60 2.59
C LEU A 142 16.74 -9.41 3.03
N ALA A 143 16.13 -8.51 3.81
CA ALA A 143 16.79 -7.39 4.44
C ALA A 143 16.83 -7.58 5.97
N GLU A 144 18.01 -7.55 6.55
CA GLU A 144 18.21 -7.51 7.99
C GLU A 144 18.09 -6.08 8.47
N PHE A 145 17.20 -5.84 9.41
CA PHE A 145 17.00 -4.57 10.07
C PHE A 145 17.70 -4.56 11.40
N THR A 146 18.49 -3.54 11.65
CA THR A 146 19.07 -3.23 12.96
C THR A 146 18.42 -1.96 13.47
N VAL A 147 17.63 -2.07 14.52
CA VAL A 147 16.90 -0.96 15.16
C VAL A 147 17.67 -0.52 16.40
N ASP A 148 18.12 0.73 16.41
CA ASP A 148 18.88 1.30 17.52
C ASP A 148 17.96 1.74 18.66
N LEU A 149 17.89 0.93 19.72
CA LEU A 149 17.11 1.19 20.92
C LEU A 149 17.88 2.02 21.98
N SER A 150 19.14 2.35 21.74
CA SER A 150 19.90 3.25 22.62
C SER A 150 19.38 4.69 22.53
N ALA A 151 18.72 5.03 21.41
CA ALA A 151 18.13 6.35 21.14
C ALA A 151 16.73 6.54 21.77
N LEU A 152 16.26 5.63 22.64
CA LEU A 152 14.97 5.77 23.30
C LEU A 152 14.93 7.01 24.21
N PRO A 153 13.77 7.74 24.25
CA PRO A 153 13.74 9.09 24.82
C PRO A 153 13.83 9.14 26.35
N THR A 154 13.42 8.10 27.07
CA THR A 154 13.28 8.20 28.52
C THR A 154 14.17 7.21 29.27
N THR A 155 14.06 5.94 28.96
CA THR A 155 14.83 4.87 29.63
C THR A 155 15.29 3.82 28.65
N PRO A 156 16.53 3.31 28.78
CA PRO A 156 16.97 2.17 27.99
C PRO A 156 16.09 0.94 28.23
N LEU A 157 15.94 0.08 27.24
CA LEU A 157 15.18 -1.16 27.35
C LEU A 157 15.88 -2.15 28.29
N ALA A 158 15.33 -2.31 29.49
CA ALA A 158 15.89 -3.14 30.55
C ALA A 158 15.44 -4.61 30.47
N ALA A 159 15.99 -5.48 31.33
CA ALA A 159 15.55 -6.86 31.49
C ALA A 159 14.08 -6.97 31.93
N ASN A 160 13.46 -8.10 31.67
CA ASN A 160 12.04 -8.42 31.99
C ASN A 160 11.04 -7.34 31.53
N THR A 161 11.29 -6.70 30.40
CA THR A 161 10.43 -5.65 29.86
C THR A 161 9.77 -6.14 28.58
N ALA A 162 8.44 -6.12 28.56
CA ALA A 162 7.67 -6.35 27.34
C ALA A 162 7.67 -5.09 26.48
N PHE A 163 7.96 -5.22 25.20
CA PHE A 163 7.97 -4.12 24.23
C PHE A 163 7.34 -4.53 22.91
N ASN A 164 6.93 -3.54 22.17
CA ASN A 164 6.37 -3.67 20.83
C ASN A 164 7.18 -2.78 19.86
N LEU A 165 7.56 -3.35 18.73
CA LEU A 165 8.06 -2.62 17.58
C LEU A 165 6.99 -2.64 16.48
N GLU A 166 6.60 -1.47 16.03
CA GLU A 166 5.62 -1.27 14.95
C GLU A 166 6.36 -0.85 13.68
N ILE A 167 6.44 -1.75 12.69
CA ILE A 167 7.02 -1.44 11.39
C ILE A 167 5.90 -1.00 10.46
N LYS A 168 5.94 0.25 10.02
CA LYS A 168 4.93 0.91 9.19
C LYS A 168 5.48 1.17 7.80
N PRO A 169 5.17 0.32 6.82
CA PRO A 169 5.50 0.60 5.42
C PRO A 169 4.62 1.74 4.88
N PRO A 170 5.00 2.38 3.74
CA PRO A 170 4.20 3.43 3.11
C PRO A 170 2.85 2.93 2.60
N LYS A 171 2.78 1.65 2.25
CA LYS A 171 1.56 0.94 1.84
C LYS A 171 1.54 -0.43 2.52
N GLY A 172 0.36 -0.98 2.76
CA GLY A 172 0.18 -2.31 3.34
C GLY A 172 -0.07 -2.31 4.84
N ALA A 173 0.01 -3.49 5.44
CA ALA A 173 -0.28 -3.70 6.85
C ALA A 173 0.89 -3.32 7.75
N VAL A 174 0.58 -2.78 8.92
CA VAL A 174 1.57 -2.55 9.98
C VAL A 174 1.98 -3.89 10.57
N LEU A 175 3.28 -4.15 10.61
CA LEU A 175 3.83 -5.34 11.23
C LEU A 175 4.17 -5.04 12.69
N ASN A 176 3.58 -5.81 13.61
CA ASN A 176 3.79 -5.68 15.04
C ASN A 176 4.67 -6.82 15.56
N ILE A 177 5.77 -6.47 16.20
CA ILE A 177 6.70 -7.37 16.86
C ILE A 177 6.58 -7.18 18.36
N ASN A 178 5.87 -8.08 19.03
CA ASN A 178 5.74 -8.08 20.48
C ASN A 178 6.74 -9.09 21.06
N ARG A 179 7.65 -8.63 21.90
CA ARG A 179 8.65 -9.46 22.58
C ARG A 179 8.87 -9.01 24.00
N THR A 180 9.48 -9.90 24.80
CA THR A 180 9.87 -9.57 26.18
C THR A 180 11.36 -9.86 26.32
N THR A 181 12.09 -8.92 26.89
CA THR A 181 13.51 -9.11 27.17
C THR A 181 13.71 -10.17 28.28
N PRO A 182 14.76 -10.99 28.21
CA PRO A 182 15.05 -11.99 29.23
C PRO A 182 15.39 -11.35 30.59
N ALA A 183 15.46 -12.19 31.63
CA ALA A 183 15.76 -11.74 33.00
C ALA A 183 17.20 -11.22 33.17
N ALA A 184 18.11 -11.61 32.29
CA ALA A 184 19.48 -11.11 32.25
C ALA A 184 19.81 -10.66 30.83
N ILE A 185 20.33 -9.44 30.71
CA ILE A 185 20.81 -8.92 29.41
C ILE A 185 22.20 -9.53 29.16
N GLN A 186 22.35 -10.14 28.01
CA GLN A 186 23.59 -10.69 27.48
C GLN A 186 24.03 -9.90 26.24
N SER A 187 25.24 -10.15 25.77
CA SER A 187 25.73 -9.51 24.55
C SER A 187 24.87 -9.79 23.33
N VAL A 188 24.34 -11.02 23.22
CA VAL A 188 23.41 -11.45 22.15
C VAL A 188 22.35 -12.33 22.77
N MET A 189 21.10 -12.06 22.45
CA MET A 189 19.92 -12.77 23.00
C MET A 189 18.94 -13.08 21.88
N ASP A 190 18.34 -14.26 21.90
CA ASP A 190 17.19 -14.59 21.07
C ASP A 190 15.91 -14.23 21.83
N LEU A 191 15.04 -13.46 21.19
CA LEU A 191 13.77 -12.98 21.74
C LEU A 191 12.58 -13.79 21.16
N ASN A 192 12.61 -15.08 21.32
CA ASN A 192 11.50 -15.95 20.89
C ASN A 192 10.25 -15.83 21.76
#